data_cbe511dfb27014ffae4bb479221423c0
#
_entry.id   cbe511dfb27014ffae4bb479221423c0
#
_cell.length_a   1.000
_cell.length_b   1.000
_cell.length_c   1.000
_cell.angle_alpha   90.00
_cell.angle_beta   90.00
_cell.angle_gamma   90.00
#
_symmetry.space_group_name_H-M   'P 1'
#
loop_
_entity.id
_entity.type
_entity.pdbx_description
1 polymer ?
#
loop_
_entity_poly.entity_id
_entity_poly.type
_entity_poly.pdbx_seq_one_letter_code
_entity_poly.pdbx_strand_id
1 'polypeptide(L)'
;MVLDEDQIRITRRNQVATVSLQALTSAPALRKGMLGTALTINSQEHDNVTLKAAAHVAATEFAEEVKEAWTRFNLAALDREAARLDRVLAGVLALAAPSRYPSACLIAPLLDDARALDASLLSKLNAEAIGSEVVARIAPVRKFATDPRTIRANAIGAFVSAELDRWKDFFDTIESKPLTPEQRLSVVVDEDATLVLAGAGSGKTSVITAKAAYLVKAGIRQPEEILLLA
;
A
#
# COMPACT_ATOMS: atom_id res chain seq x y z
N MET A 1 -28.43 -3.19 -26.68
CA MET A 1 -27.51 -3.49 -25.59
C MET A 1 -28.31 -4.06 -24.45
N VAL A 2 -27.75 -5.02 -23.74
CA VAL A 2 -28.36 -5.61 -22.54
C VAL A 2 -27.23 -5.80 -21.52
N LEU A 3 -27.47 -5.44 -20.28
CA LEU A 3 -26.61 -5.78 -19.15
C LEU A 3 -27.00 -7.17 -18.64
N ASP A 4 -26.01 -8.04 -18.48
CA ASP A 4 -26.18 -9.42 -18.03
C ASP A 4 -25.12 -9.72 -16.95
N GLU A 5 -25.53 -9.78 -15.67
CA GLU A 5 -24.71 -9.94 -14.48
C GLU A 5 -23.45 -9.06 -14.46
N ASP A 6 -22.35 -9.53 -15.05
CA ASP A 6 -21.04 -8.85 -15.09
C ASP A 6 -20.57 -8.49 -16.51
N GLN A 7 -21.47 -8.57 -17.51
CA GLN A 7 -21.17 -8.32 -18.91
C GLN A 7 -22.20 -7.43 -19.59
N ILE A 8 -21.74 -6.58 -20.50
CA ILE A 8 -22.58 -5.81 -21.41
C ILE A 8 -22.63 -6.54 -22.73
N ARG A 9 -23.80 -7.08 -23.10
CA ARG A 9 -24.04 -7.73 -24.39
C ARG A 9 -24.50 -6.72 -25.42
N ILE A 10 -23.78 -6.63 -26.53
CA ILE A 10 -24.03 -5.68 -27.61
C ILE A 10 -24.38 -6.49 -28.86
N THR A 11 -25.64 -6.40 -29.28
CA THR A 11 -26.10 -7.07 -30.52
C THR A 11 -26.23 -6.05 -31.62
N ARG A 12 -25.49 -6.24 -32.73
CA ARG A 12 -25.56 -5.38 -33.91
C ARG A 12 -25.72 -6.25 -35.14
N ARG A 13 -26.87 -6.19 -35.81
CA ARG A 13 -27.25 -7.08 -36.91
C ARG A 13 -27.10 -8.55 -36.48
N ASN A 14 -26.22 -9.31 -37.09
CA ASN A 14 -25.98 -10.73 -36.76
C ASN A 14 -24.69 -10.96 -35.93
N GLN A 15 -24.08 -9.91 -35.38
CA GLN A 15 -22.89 -9.99 -34.53
C GLN A 15 -23.25 -9.66 -33.10
N VAL A 16 -22.74 -10.50 -32.18
CA VAL A 16 -22.83 -10.25 -30.71
C VAL A 16 -21.43 -10.01 -30.22
N ALA A 17 -21.21 -8.89 -29.55
CA ALA A 17 -20.01 -8.59 -28.80
C ALA A 17 -20.36 -8.52 -27.31
N THR A 18 -19.47 -8.99 -26.45
CA THR A 18 -19.59 -8.88 -25.01
C THR A 18 -18.46 -8.03 -24.46
N VAL A 19 -18.75 -7.16 -23.51
CA VAL A 19 -17.78 -6.33 -22.78
C VAL A 19 -17.93 -6.67 -21.31
N SER A 20 -16.87 -7.17 -20.68
CA SER A 20 -16.85 -7.42 -19.24
C SER A 20 -16.89 -6.12 -18.45
N LEU A 21 -17.58 -6.09 -17.30
CA LEU A 21 -17.54 -4.95 -16.36
C LEU A 21 -16.10 -4.72 -15.84
N GLN A 22 -15.29 -5.77 -15.75
CA GLN A 22 -13.88 -5.65 -15.36
C GLN A 22 -13.06 -4.87 -16.41
N ALA A 23 -13.42 -4.93 -17.66
CA ALA A 23 -12.70 -4.30 -18.76
C ALA A 23 -13.07 -2.82 -18.95
N LEU A 24 -14.11 -2.30 -18.28
CA LEU A 24 -14.50 -0.91 -18.41
C LEU A 24 -13.42 0.04 -17.89
N THR A 25 -13.09 1.05 -18.70
CA THR A 25 -12.08 2.07 -18.36
C THR A 25 -12.68 3.34 -17.76
N SER A 26 -13.98 3.60 -18.00
CA SER A 26 -14.73 4.72 -17.45
C SER A 26 -16.23 4.39 -17.43
N ALA A 27 -17.01 5.19 -16.71
CA ALA A 27 -18.46 5.14 -16.80
C ALA A 27 -18.95 5.37 -18.23
N PRO A 28 -20.13 4.82 -18.61
CA PRO A 28 -20.70 5.06 -19.92
C PRO A 28 -20.90 6.55 -20.19
N ALA A 29 -20.43 7.03 -21.35
CA ALA A 29 -20.52 8.43 -21.71
C ALA A 29 -21.74 8.71 -22.60
N LEU A 30 -22.50 9.76 -22.29
CA LEU A 30 -23.66 10.22 -23.05
C LEU A 30 -23.33 11.50 -23.79
N ARG A 31 -23.66 11.57 -25.10
CA ARG A 31 -23.52 12.76 -25.90
C ARG A 31 -24.84 13.05 -26.65
N LYS A 32 -25.50 14.14 -26.32
CA LYS A 32 -26.72 14.59 -26.99
C LYS A 32 -26.37 15.09 -28.41
N GLY A 33 -27.09 14.60 -29.42
CA GLY A 33 -26.99 15.01 -30.82
C GLY A 33 -28.34 15.40 -31.41
N MET A 34 -28.34 15.88 -32.66
CA MET A 34 -29.57 16.31 -33.35
C MET A 34 -30.59 15.17 -33.61
N LEU A 35 -30.11 13.94 -33.78
CA LEU A 35 -30.94 12.76 -34.11
C LEU A 35 -31.10 11.79 -32.93
N GLY A 36 -30.76 12.20 -31.69
CA GLY A 36 -30.83 11.38 -30.50
C GLY A 36 -29.54 11.45 -29.67
N THR A 37 -29.44 10.58 -28.66
CA THR A 37 -28.28 10.50 -27.77
C THR A 37 -27.35 9.40 -28.25
N ALA A 38 -26.04 9.70 -28.28
CA ALA A 38 -25.00 8.72 -28.45
C ALA A 38 -24.54 8.21 -27.06
N LEU A 39 -24.53 6.90 -26.86
CA LEU A 39 -23.99 6.21 -25.69
C LEU A 39 -22.69 5.54 -26.06
N THR A 40 -21.61 5.84 -25.35
CA THR A 40 -20.28 5.23 -25.57
C THR A 40 -19.88 4.41 -24.37
N ILE A 41 -19.49 3.16 -24.60
CA ILE A 41 -18.88 2.25 -23.63
C ILE A 41 -17.39 2.18 -23.94
N ASN A 42 -16.55 2.58 -22.99
CA ASN A 42 -15.08 2.53 -23.10
C ASN A 42 -14.54 1.27 -22.43
N SER A 43 -13.74 0.49 -23.12
CA SER A 43 -13.24 -0.81 -22.66
C SER A 43 -11.79 -1.04 -23.08
N GLN A 44 -11.06 -1.84 -22.31
CA GLN A 44 -9.71 -2.32 -22.67
C GLN A 44 -9.74 -3.51 -23.64
N GLU A 45 -10.83 -4.28 -23.68
CA GLU A 45 -10.94 -5.50 -24.48
C GLU A 45 -11.29 -5.22 -25.93
N HIS A 46 -12.01 -4.13 -26.19
CA HIS A 46 -12.49 -3.77 -27.51
C HIS A 46 -12.36 -2.27 -27.76
N ASP A 47 -12.34 -1.87 -29.03
CA ASP A 47 -12.52 -0.47 -29.41
C ASP A 47 -13.80 0.10 -28.79
N ASN A 48 -13.79 1.38 -28.45
CA ASN A 48 -14.94 2.04 -27.86
C ASN A 48 -16.23 1.81 -28.65
N VAL A 49 -17.21 1.20 -28.01
CA VAL A 49 -18.49 0.91 -28.65
C VAL A 49 -19.42 2.08 -28.48
N THR A 50 -19.84 2.69 -29.60
CA THR A 50 -20.80 3.81 -29.59
C THR A 50 -22.11 3.40 -30.25
N LEU A 51 -23.22 3.52 -29.52
CA LEU A 51 -24.59 3.50 -30.05
C LEU A 51 -25.02 4.94 -30.39
N LYS A 52 -25.40 5.13 -31.63
CA LYS A 52 -25.89 6.44 -32.13
C LYS A 52 -27.43 6.44 -32.22
N ALA A 53 -28.03 7.61 -32.05
CA ALA A 53 -29.49 7.85 -32.23
C ALA A 53 -30.37 7.01 -31.25
N ALA A 54 -29.91 6.73 -30.05
CA ALA A 54 -30.76 6.15 -29.01
C ALA A 54 -31.77 7.19 -28.47
N ALA A 55 -32.93 6.73 -28.02
CA ALA A 55 -33.84 7.58 -27.23
C ALA A 55 -33.13 8.07 -25.97
N HIS A 56 -33.21 9.35 -25.67
CA HIS A 56 -32.42 9.96 -24.56
C HIS A 56 -32.68 9.29 -23.22
N VAL A 57 -33.96 9.05 -22.89
CA VAL A 57 -34.38 8.41 -21.63
C VAL A 57 -33.77 7.01 -21.54
N ALA A 58 -33.96 6.16 -22.53
CA ALA A 58 -33.46 4.80 -22.53
C ALA A 58 -31.90 4.73 -22.50
N ALA A 59 -31.24 5.67 -23.16
CA ALA A 59 -29.79 5.77 -23.11
C ALA A 59 -29.27 6.17 -21.72
N THR A 60 -29.98 7.05 -21.05
CA THR A 60 -29.65 7.52 -19.69
C THR A 60 -29.89 6.42 -18.67
N GLU A 61 -31.07 5.78 -18.71
CA GLU A 61 -31.39 4.66 -17.81
C GLU A 61 -30.37 3.51 -17.93
N PHE A 62 -30.03 3.13 -19.15
CA PHE A 62 -29.03 2.09 -19.37
C PHE A 62 -27.62 2.50 -18.93
N ALA A 63 -27.23 3.76 -19.12
CA ALA A 63 -25.94 4.25 -18.64
C ALA A 63 -25.84 4.22 -17.12
N GLU A 64 -26.88 4.60 -16.40
CA GLU A 64 -26.93 4.52 -14.93
C GLU A 64 -26.95 3.06 -14.45
N GLU A 65 -27.72 2.18 -15.10
CA GLU A 65 -27.72 0.75 -14.78
C GLU A 65 -26.32 0.12 -14.90
N VAL A 66 -25.61 0.40 -15.98
CA VAL A 66 -24.24 -0.07 -16.19
C VAL A 66 -23.28 0.51 -15.15
N LYS A 67 -23.40 1.79 -14.84
CA LYS A 67 -22.57 2.45 -13.83
C LYS A 67 -22.78 1.85 -12.44
N GLU A 68 -24.02 1.61 -12.04
CA GLU A 68 -24.33 0.96 -10.77
C GLU A 68 -23.81 -0.47 -10.71
N ALA A 69 -23.98 -1.24 -11.78
CA ALA A 69 -23.46 -2.61 -11.86
C ALA A 69 -21.92 -2.63 -11.79
N TRP A 70 -21.27 -1.72 -12.49
CA TRP A 70 -19.82 -1.55 -12.46
C TRP A 70 -19.31 -1.18 -11.07
N THR A 71 -19.99 -0.28 -10.38
CA THR A 71 -19.69 0.07 -8.98
C THR A 71 -19.85 -1.14 -8.07
N ARG A 72 -20.99 -1.83 -8.14
CA ARG A 72 -21.23 -3.06 -7.35
C ARG A 72 -20.16 -4.14 -7.62
N PHE A 73 -19.78 -4.35 -8.89
CA PHE A 73 -18.75 -5.32 -9.26
C PHE A 73 -17.39 -5.01 -8.61
N ASN A 74 -16.94 -3.74 -8.69
CA ASN A 74 -15.67 -3.32 -8.09
C ASN A 74 -15.70 -3.37 -6.55
N LEU A 75 -16.79 -2.96 -5.91
CA LEU A 75 -16.94 -3.03 -4.46
C LEU A 75 -17.03 -4.47 -3.96
N ALA A 76 -17.74 -5.35 -4.65
CA ALA A 76 -17.81 -6.77 -4.31
C ALA A 76 -16.43 -7.47 -4.41
N ALA A 77 -15.57 -7.01 -5.32
CA ALA A 77 -14.19 -7.50 -5.39
C ALA A 77 -13.38 -7.07 -4.17
N LEU A 78 -13.56 -5.84 -3.68
CA LEU A 78 -12.94 -5.35 -2.46
C LEU A 78 -13.47 -6.08 -1.22
N ASP A 79 -14.76 -6.32 -1.13
CA ASP A 79 -15.38 -6.98 0.02
C ASP A 79 -14.86 -8.42 0.21
N ARG A 80 -14.61 -9.13 -0.89
CA ARG A 80 -14.01 -10.47 -0.84
C ARG A 80 -12.61 -10.49 -0.22
N GLU A 81 -11.84 -9.42 -0.38
CA GLU A 81 -10.48 -9.27 0.14
C GLU A 81 -10.42 -8.34 1.38
N ALA A 82 -11.56 -7.91 1.93
CA ALA A 82 -11.63 -6.88 2.97
C ALA A 82 -10.76 -7.20 4.18
N ALA A 83 -10.85 -8.42 4.71
CA ALA A 83 -10.06 -8.83 5.88
C ALA A 83 -8.55 -8.80 5.62
N ARG A 84 -8.11 -9.14 4.40
CA ARG A 84 -6.72 -9.06 3.99
C ARG A 84 -6.28 -7.62 3.82
N LEU A 85 -7.10 -6.80 3.16
CA LEU A 85 -6.85 -5.37 2.98
C LEU A 85 -6.70 -4.65 4.33
N ASP A 86 -7.61 -4.90 5.27
CA ASP A 86 -7.57 -4.28 6.60
C ASP A 86 -6.31 -4.66 7.39
N ARG A 87 -5.90 -5.92 7.34
CA ARG A 87 -4.67 -6.38 7.98
C ARG A 87 -3.42 -5.72 7.36
N VAL A 88 -3.33 -5.68 6.03
CA VAL A 88 -2.20 -5.04 5.33
C VAL A 88 -2.21 -3.54 5.58
N LEU A 89 -3.36 -2.89 5.51
CA LEU A 89 -3.51 -1.46 5.77
C LEU A 89 -3.08 -1.10 7.21
N ALA A 90 -3.53 -1.87 8.20
CA ALA A 90 -3.12 -1.66 9.59
C ALA A 90 -1.59 -1.79 9.76
N GLY A 91 -0.97 -2.79 9.13
CA GLY A 91 0.48 -2.95 9.13
C GLY A 91 1.23 -1.78 8.47
N VAL A 92 0.73 -1.31 7.32
CA VAL A 92 1.32 -0.15 6.62
C VAL A 92 1.19 1.13 7.44
N LEU A 93 0.02 1.38 8.06
CA LEU A 93 -0.21 2.55 8.90
C LEU A 93 0.66 2.53 10.17
N ALA A 94 0.92 1.35 10.74
CA ALA A 94 1.81 1.19 11.88
C ALA A 94 3.27 1.59 11.58
N LEU A 95 3.69 1.63 10.31
CA LEU A 95 5.02 2.11 9.92
C LEU A 95 5.21 3.62 10.15
N ALA A 96 4.16 4.39 10.38
CA ALA A 96 4.28 5.81 10.72
C ALA A 96 4.89 6.04 12.11
N ALA A 97 4.67 5.10 13.06
CA ALA A 97 5.24 5.11 14.41
C ALA A 97 5.56 3.66 14.82
N PRO A 98 6.63 3.07 14.28
CA PRO A 98 6.92 1.66 14.49
C PRO A 98 7.41 1.39 15.91
N SER A 99 6.91 0.32 16.54
CA SER A 99 7.32 -0.11 17.88
C SER A 99 8.62 -0.93 17.88
N ARG A 100 9.11 -1.31 16.70
CA ARG A 100 10.37 -2.01 16.47
C ARG A 100 11.08 -1.40 15.29
N TYR A 101 12.41 -1.54 15.25
CA TYR A 101 13.17 -1.12 14.08
C TYR A 101 12.66 -1.83 12.83
N PRO A 102 12.27 -1.11 11.78
CA PRO A 102 11.69 -1.71 10.58
C PRO A 102 12.79 -2.26 9.65
N SER A 103 13.49 -3.32 10.10
CA SER A 103 14.52 -4.00 9.31
C SER A 103 13.94 -4.58 8.02
N ALA A 104 14.80 -4.87 7.02
CA ALA A 104 14.34 -5.38 5.75
C ALA A 104 13.59 -6.72 5.91
N CYS A 105 14.12 -7.62 6.73
CA CYS A 105 13.50 -8.91 7.03
C CYS A 105 12.15 -8.75 7.74
N LEU A 106 12.05 -7.81 8.70
CA LEU A 106 10.81 -7.58 9.46
C LEU A 106 9.67 -7.10 8.59
N ILE A 107 9.93 -6.22 7.62
CA ILE A 107 8.87 -5.67 6.76
C ILE A 107 8.60 -6.50 5.50
N ALA A 108 9.48 -7.42 5.12
CA ALA A 108 9.35 -8.20 3.89
C ALA A 108 8.00 -8.91 3.75
N PRO A 109 7.46 -9.62 4.75
CA PRO A 109 6.15 -10.29 4.63
C PRO A 109 5.00 -9.30 4.37
N LEU A 110 5.02 -8.13 5.03
CA LEU A 110 4.03 -7.08 4.82
C LEU A 110 4.11 -6.50 3.40
N LEU A 111 5.33 -6.31 2.88
CA LEU A 111 5.57 -5.82 1.53
C LEU A 111 5.10 -6.82 0.47
N ASP A 112 5.38 -8.11 0.67
CA ASP A 112 4.94 -9.16 -0.24
C ASP A 112 3.41 -9.26 -0.28
N ASP A 113 2.75 -9.18 0.89
CA ASP A 113 1.28 -9.13 0.97
C ASP A 113 0.70 -7.89 0.29
N ALA A 114 1.29 -6.71 0.49
CA ALA A 114 0.84 -5.47 -0.14
C ALA A 114 0.99 -5.53 -1.67
N ARG A 115 2.12 -6.05 -2.18
CA ARG A 115 2.36 -6.22 -3.62
C ARG A 115 1.41 -7.23 -4.24
N ALA A 116 1.20 -8.37 -3.58
CA ALA A 116 0.28 -9.39 -4.06
C ALA A 116 -1.16 -8.85 -4.12
N LEU A 117 -1.60 -8.09 -3.11
CA LEU A 117 -2.91 -7.46 -3.08
C LEU A 117 -3.05 -6.37 -4.16
N ASP A 118 -2.03 -5.53 -4.36
CA ASP A 118 -2.04 -4.52 -5.42
C ASP A 118 -2.11 -5.17 -6.80
N ALA A 119 -1.29 -6.16 -7.09
CA ALA A 119 -1.25 -6.84 -8.38
C ALA A 119 -2.53 -7.64 -8.68
N SER A 120 -3.11 -8.30 -7.67
CA SER A 120 -4.31 -9.12 -7.86
C SER A 120 -5.59 -8.28 -7.96
N LEU A 121 -5.67 -7.17 -7.22
CA LEU A 121 -6.91 -6.39 -7.04
C LEU A 121 -6.71 -4.89 -7.21
N LEU A 122 -5.92 -4.22 -6.33
CA LEU A 122 -6.02 -2.77 -6.16
C LEU A 122 -5.62 -1.97 -7.41
N SER A 123 -4.64 -2.45 -8.19
CA SER A 123 -4.21 -1.82 -9.44
C SER A 123 -5.26 -1.94 -10.56
N LYS A 124 -6.21 -2.85 -10.42
CA LYS A 124 -7.28 -3.11 -11.40
C LYS A 124 -8.57 -2.35 -11.08
N LEU A 125 -8.70 -1.82 -9.87
CA LEU A 125 -9.87 -1.05 -9.48
C LEU A 125 -9.89 0.30 -10.17
N ASN A 126 -11.06 0.67 -10.70
CA ASN A 126 -11.22 1.98 -11.31
C ASN A 126 -11.68 3.00 -10.26
N ALA A 127 -10.94 4.11 -10.14
CA ALA A 127 -11.20 5.17 -9.16
C ALA A 127 -12.60 5.79 -9.30
N GLU A 128 -13.11 5.91 -10.54
CA GLU A 128 -14.44 6.44 -10.81
C GLU A 128 -15.54 5.49 -10.31
N ALA A 129 -15.30 4.17 -10.43
CA ALA A 129 -16.25 3.16 -9.99
C ALA A 129 -16.33 3.04 -8.45
N ILE A 130 -15.19 3.13 -7.75
CA ILE A 130 -15.15 2.91 -6.29
C ILE A 130 -15.31 4.19 -5.47
N GLY A 131 -15.17 5.36 -6.08
CA GLY A 131 -15.28 6.64 -5.42
C GLY A 131 -14.06 7.07 -4.61
N SER A 132 -13.99 8.36 -4.28
CA SER A 132 -12.82 8.99 -3.66
C SER A 132 -12.50 8.47 -2.26
N GLU A 133 -13.50 8.10 -1.48
CA GLU A 133 -13.32 7.57 -0.11
C GLU A 133 -12.58 6.22 -0.12
N VAL A 134 -13.01 5.31 -0.98
CA VAL A 134 -12.36 4.00 -1.13
C VAL A 134 -10.95 4.17 -1.71
N VAL A 135 -10.77 5.07 -2.69
CA VAL A 135 -9.44 5.40 -3.23
C VAL A 135 -8.50 5.87 -2.11
N ALA A 136 -8.96 6.78 -1.24
CA ALA A 136 -8.16 7.26 -0.11
C ALA A 136 -7.81 6.14 0.88
N ARG A 137 -8.74 5.22 1.16
CA ARG A 137 -8.52 4.06 2.04
C ARG A 137 -7.44 3.11 1.51
N ILE A 138 -7.41 2.82 0.21
CA ILE A 138 -6.45 1.88 -0.38
C ILE A 138 -5.10 2.53 -0.74
N ALA A 139 -5.04 3.86 -0.84
CA ALA A 139 -3.86 4.60 -1.27
C ALA A 139 -2.58 4.27 -0.46
N PRO A 140 -2.61 4.14 0.90
CA PRO A 140 -1.42 3.78 1.67
C PRO A 140 -0.83 2.43 1.26
N VAL A 141 -1.67 1.41 1.03
CA VAL A 141 -1.24 0.06 0.62
C VAL A 141 -0.60 0.11 -0.76
N ARG A 142 -1.24 0.77 -1.72
CA ARG A 142 -0.70 0.95 -3.08
C ARG A 142 0.62 1.71 -3.08
N LYS A 143 0.72 2.77 -2.28
CA LYS A 143 1.96 3.53 -2.14
C LYS A 143 3.09 2.68 -1.56
N PHE A 144 2.81 1.87 -0.53
CA PHE A 144 3.80 0.97 0.05
C PHE A 144 4.24 -0.12 -0.93
N ALA A 145 3.31 -0.70 -1.70
CA ALA A 145 3.63 -1.69 -2.73
C ALA A 145 4.56 -1.13 -3.82
N THR A 146 4.36 0.13 -4.24
CA THR A 146 5.07 0.78 -5.35
C THR A 146 6.34 1.52 -4.93
N ASP A 147 6.36 2.12 -3.73
CA ASP A 147 7.50 2.87 -3.19
C ASP A 147 7.84 2.46 -1.73
N PRO A 148 8.21 1.18 -1.51
CA PRO A 148 8.52 0.69 -0.18
C PRO A 148 9.78 1.33 0.43
N ARG A 149 10.72 1.79 -0.41
CA ARG A 149 11.99 2.37 0.06
C ARG A 149 11.75 3.67 0.81
N THR A 150 10.96 4.57 0.25
CA THR A 150 10.63 5.86 0.90
C THR A 150 9.82 5.64 2.17
N ILE A 151 8.82 4.75 2.14
CA ILE A 151 8.01 4.43 3.32
C ILE A 151 8.89 3.86 4.44
N ARG A 152 9.76 2.90 4.12
CA ARG A 152 10.68 2.30 5.09
C ARG A 152 11.67 3.34 5.65
N ALA A 153 12.26 4.19 4.80
CA ALA A 153 13.19 5.22 5.25
C ALA A 153 12.53 6.19 6.25
N ASN A 154 11.28 6.60 5.99
CA ASN A 154 10.51 7.42 6.91
C ASN A 154 10.23 6.70 8.23
N ALA A 155 9.87 5.42 8.19
CA ALA A 155 9.64 4.58 9.36
C ALA A 155 10.92 4.44 10.20
N ILE A 156 12.08 4.20 9.56
CA ILE A 156 13.39 4.16 10.24
C ILE A 156 13.66 5.51 10.93
N GLY A 157 13.47 6.62 10.23
CA GLY A 157 13.68 7.95 10.79
C GLY A 157 12.80 8.21 12.01
N ALA A 158 11.51 7.87 11.94
CA ALA A 158 10.56 8.00 13.04
C ALA A 158 10.98 7.14 14.25
N PHE A 159 11.34 5.87 14.02
CA PHE A 159 11.81 4.96 15.07
C PHE A 159 13.07 5.49 15.74
N VAL A 160 14.10 5.81 14.95
CA VAL A 160 15.39 6.28 15.48
C VAL A 160 15.23 7.54 16.29
N SER A 161 14.45 8.52 15.81
CA SER A 161 14.20 9.76 16.56
C SER A 161 13.53 9.46 17.92
N ALA A 162 12.47 8.65 17.90
CA ALA A 162 11.76 8.30 19.13
C ALA A 162 12.63 7.54 20.14
N GLU A 163 13.47 6.60 19.67
CA GLU A 163 14.35 5.82 20.54
C GLU A 163 15.52 6.64 21.08
N LEU A 164 16.09 7.53 20.29
CA LEU A 164 17.15 8.44 20.78
C LEU A 164 16.63 9.35 21.90
N ASP A 165 15.40 9.86 21.78
CA ASP A 165 14.76 10.67 22.80
C ASP A 165 14.42 9.85 24.05
N ARG A 166 13.80 8.66 23.86
CA ARG A 166 13.38 7.77 24.93
C ARG A 166 14.54 7.30 25.79
N TRP A 167 15.68 6.99 25.18
CA TRP A 167 16.85 6.41 25.85
C TRP A 167 17.98 7.42 26.12
N LYS A 168 17.67 8.72 26.08
CA LYS A 168 18.66 9.78 26.26
C LYS A 168 19.47 9.61 27.54
N ASP A 169 18.83 9.44 28.69
CA ASP A 169 19.50 9.30 29.99
C ASP A 169 20.35 8.01 30.06
N PHE A 170 19.91 6.95 29.43
CA PHE A 170 20.69 5.72 29.31
C PHE A 170 21.98 5.98 28.52
N PHE A 171 21.92 6.66 27.39
CA PHE A 171 23.11 6.98 26.59
C PHE A 171 24.04 7.95 27.26
N ASP A 172 23.52 8.80 28.16
CA ASP A 172 24.32 9.75 28.93
C ASP A 172 25.09 9.09 30.11
N THR A 173 24.64 7.88 30.55
CA THR A 173 25.12 7.28 31.80
C THR A 173 25.68 5.85 31.65
N ILE A 174 25.55 5.22 30.48
CA ILE A 174 26.00 3.82 30.28
C ILE A 174 27.51 3.66 30.35
N GLU A 175 28.26 4.71 30.07
CA GLU A 175 29.71 4.77 30.13
C GLU A 175 30.17 5.93 31.04
N SER A 176 31.47 6.00 31.31
CA SER A 176 32.05 7.10 32.08
C SER A 176 31.87 8.49 31.42
N LYS A 177 31.61 8.52 30.12
CA LYS A 177 31.29 9.71 29.34
C LYS A 177 30.05 9.42 28.50
N PRO A 178 29.19 10.43 28.25
CA PRO A 178 28.04 10.30 27.37
C PRO A 178 28.45 9.78 25.99
N LEU A 179 27.66 8.88 25.42
CA LEU A 179 27.86 8.43 24.04
C LEU A 179 27.64 9.59 23.06
N THR A 180 28.50 9.64 22.02
CA THR A 180 28.32 10.63 20.93
C THR A 180 27.06 10.34 20.13
N PRO A 181 26.53 11.31 19.35
CA PRO A 181 25.36 11.09 18.50
C PRO A 181 25.51 9.88 17.54
N GLU A 182 26.69 9.70 16.95
CA GLU A 182 26.99 8.60 16.02
C GLU A 182 27.04 7.24 16.75
N GLN A 183 27.55 7.21 17.98
CA GLN A 183 27.55 6.04 18.83
C GLN A 183 26.12 5.64 19.23
N ARG A 184 25.28 6.62 19.65
CA ARG A 184 23.87 6.39 19.96
C ARG A 184 23.10 5.86 18.76
N LEU A 185 23.30 6.46 17.57
CA LEU A 185 22.70 5.99 16.33
C LEU A 185 23.09 4.53 16.06
N SER A 186 24.39 4.19 16.21
CA SER A 186 24.88 2.83 16.02
C SER A 186 24.27 1.82 17.01
N VAL A 187 23.89 2.27 18.20
CA VAL A 187 23.18 1.45 19.19
C VAL A 187 21.73 1.21 18.82
N VAL A 188 21.02 2.25 18.37
CA VAL A 188 19.58 2.19 18.08
C VAL A 188 19.29 1.45 16.77
N VAL A 189 20.12 1.65 15.73
CA VAL A 189 19.94 0.97 14.43
C VAL A 189 20.02 -0.53 14.59
N ASP A 190 18.97 -1.25 14.23
CA ASP A 190 18.82 -2.70 14.39
C ASP A 190 18.46 -3.38 13.05
N GLU A 191 19.31 -3.15 12.05
CA GLU A 191 19.17 -3.76 10.72
C GLU A 191 19.57 -5.24 10.76
N ASP A 192 19.14 -6.03 9.79
CA ASP A 192 19.45 -7.47 9.66
C ASP A 192 20.97 -7.74 9.69
N ALA A 193 21.76 -6.80 9.17
CA ALA A 193 23.22 -6.78 9.30
C ALA A 193 23.69 -5.33 9.38
N THR A 194 24.52 -5.02 10.40
CA THR A 194 25.04 -3.66 10.62
C THR A 194 26.57 -3.70 10.66
N LEU A 195 27.21 -2.88 9.84
CA LEU A 195 28.66 -2.65 9.87
C LEU A 195 28.96 -1.28 10.46
N VAL A 196 29.70 -1.24 11.58
CA VAL A 196 30.16 0.00 12.21
C VAL A 196 31.64 0.19 11.92
N LEU A 197 31.97 1.19 11.11
CA LEU A 197 33.35 1.58 10.83
C LEU A 197 33.82 2.60 11.85
N ALA A 198 34.91 2.30 12.55
CA ALA A 198 35.41 3.14 13.63
C ALA A 198 36.93 3.06 13.75
N GLY A 199 37.59 4.19 13.90
CA GLY A 199 39.04 4.29 14.10
C GLY A 199 39.54 3.72 15.44
N ALA A 200 40.84 3.67 15.66
CA ALA A 200 41.41 3.30 16.96
C ALA A 200 41.01 4.35 18.01
N GLY A 201 40.60 3.89 19.21
CA GLY A 201 40.16 4.79 20.30
C GLY A 201 38.82 5.45 20.14
N SER A 202 38.04 5.13 19.09
CA SER A 202 36.72 5.73 18.84
C SER A 202 35.57 5.19 19.71
N GLY A 203 35.87 4.28 20.65
CA GLY A 203 34.84 3.72 21.54
C GLY A 203 34.05 2.54 20.96
N LYS A 204 34.66 1.72 20.06
CA LYS A 204 34.01 0.51 19.51
C LYS A 204 33.44 -0.41 20.58
N THR A 205 34.22 -0.69 21.62
CA THR A 205 33.80 -1.53 22.75
C THR A 205 32.61 -0.92 23.49
N SER A 206 32.63 0.38 23.73
CA SER A 206 31.52 1.10 24.36
C SER A 206 30.23 0.99 23.54
N VAL A 207 30.29 1.08 22.20
CA VAL A 207 29.14 0.89 21.33
C VAL A 207 28.58 -0.53 21.42
N ILE A 208 29.46 -1.57 21.40
CA ILE A 208 29.04 -2.97 21.49
C ILE A 208 28.39 -3.26 22.84
N THR A 209 29.01 -2.80 23.93
CA THR A 209 28.46 -2.94 25.30
C THR A 209 27.10 -2.22 25.42
N ALA A 210 27.05 -0.97 24.95
CA ALA A 210 25.81 -0.20 24.98
C ALA A 210 24.70 -0.83 24.11
N LYS A 211 25.04 -1.38 22.93
CA LYS A 211 24.09 -2.11 22.08
C LYS A 211 23.51 -3.32 22.79
N ALA A 212 24.33 -4.17 23.39
CA ALA A 212 23.89 -5.34 24.14
C ALA A 212 22.98 -4.93 25.32
N ALA A 213 23.40 -3.94 26.11
CA ALA A 213 22.60 -3.42 27.23
C ALA A 213 21.28 -2.80 26.78
N TYR A 214 21.28 -2.05 25.68
CA TYR A 214 20.07 -1.48 25.08
C TYR A 214 19.08 -2.56 24.66
N LEU A 215 19.55 -3.59 23.92
CA LEU A 215 18.69 -4.68 23.44
C LEU A 215 17.98 -5.41 24.58
N VAL A 216 18.69 -5.64 25.69
CA VAL A 216 18.13 -6.29 26.89
C VAL A 216 17.16 -5.34 27.61
N LYS A 217 17.58 -4.10 27.90
CA LYS A 217 16.75 -3.13 28.62
C LYS A 217 15.47 -2.73 27.85
N ALA A 218 15.55 -2.63 26.54
CA ALA A 218 14.41 -2.38 25.67
C ALA A 218 13.50 -3.60 25.47
N GLY A 219 13.87 -4.78 26.00
CA GLY A 219 13.10 -6.01 25.85
C GLY A 219 13.10 -6.56 24.43
N ILE A 220 14.08 -6.18 23.61
CA ILE A 220 14.20 -6.62 22.21
C ILE A 220 14.81 -8.03 22.16
N ARG A 221 15.78 -8.31 23.05
CA ARG A 221 16.47 -9.60 23.17
C ARG A 221 16.65 -10.00 24.64
N GLN A 222 16.69 -11.29 24.88
CA GLN A 222 17.12 -11.84 26.16
C GLN A 222 18.67 -11.95 26.19
N PRO A 223 19.31 -11.92 27.35
CA PRO A 223 20.77 -12.04 27.45
C PRO A 223 21.32 -13.27 26.72
N GLU A 224 20.59 -14.40 26.77
CA GLU A 224 20.96 -15.68 26.17
C GLU A 224 20.90 -15.67 24.63
N GLU A 225 20.26 -14.68 24.04
CA GLU A 225 20.15 -14.48 22.58
C GLU A 225 21.30 -13.62 22.03
N ILE A 226 22.20 -13.10 22.91
CA ILE A 226 23.27 -12.17 22.52
C ILE A 226 24.62 -12.88 22.63
N LEU A 227 25.32 -13.01 21.51
CA LEU A 227 26.69 -13.49 21.46
C LEU A 227 27.63 -12.34 21.10
N LEU A 228 28.60 -12.06 21.98
CA LEU A 228 29.68 -11.10 21.73
C LEU A 228 30.98 -11.88 21.50
N LEU A 229 31.61 -11.60 20.36
CA LEU A 229 32.92 -12.17 20.00
C LEU A 229 33.94 -11.02 19.91
N ALA A 230 35.07 -11.17 20.58
CA ALA A 230 36.18 -10.20 20.62
C ALA A 230 37.49 -10.82 20.09
#